data_01598733a9ba31e8527323a324c6246b
#
_entry.id   01598733a9ba31e8527323a324c6246b
#
_cell.length_a   1.000
_cell.length_b   1.000
_cell.length_c   1.000
_cell.angle_alpha   90.00
_cell.angle_beta   90.00
_cell.angle_gamma   90.00
#
_symmetry.space_group_name_H-M   'P 1'
#
loop_
_entity.id
_entity.type
_entity.pdbx_description
1 polymer ?
#
loop_
_entity_poly.entity_id
_entity_poly.type
_entity_poly.pdbx_seq_one_letter_code
_entity_poly.pdbx_strand_id
1 'polypeptide(L)'
;MHPVGDEHEEQLHLRPGEPWQWPEQLWRPMVERVRAGRSLKPAAWPNGARCAVALSFDVGHETIALGQADESPVRLSQGEYGARRGLPRIRALLQREQIPATFFYPAVAALLHPGEVAGVAADGHEVGLHSWIHEMCGRLGYQAERDLGLRAFEVIETQSGRTPAGMRTAGFDFSPNTLVIIQELGLMYDSSMMADDDPYE
;
A
#
# COMPACT_ATOMS: atom_id res chain seq x y z
N MET A 1 -25.45 -13.80 3.27
CA MET A 1 -24.05 -13.33 3.20
C MET A 1 -23.20 -14.45 3.78
N HIS A 2 -22.56 -15.26 2.95
CA HIS A 2 -21.67 -16.33 3.42
C HIS A 2 -20.28 -15.70 3.66
N PRO A 3 -19.58 -16.07 4.75
CA PRO A 3 -18.23 -15.60 4.99
C PRO A 3 -17.28 -16.25 3.97
N VAL A 4 -16.64 -15.42 3.14
CA VAL A 4 -15.69 -15.82 2.10
C VAL A 4 -14.33 -16.26 2.71
N GLY A 5 -14.15 -16.09 4.03
CA GLY A 5 -12.86 -16.28 4.70
C GLY A 5 -12.42 -17.72 4.92
N ASP A 6 -13.33 -18.65 5.21
CA ASP A 6 -12.97 -20.00 5.62
C ASP A 6 -12.56 -20.91 4.45
N GLU A 7 -13.10 -20.68 3.26
CA GLU A 7 -12.81 -21.53 2.10
C GLU A 7 -11.40 -21.29 1.51
N HIS A 8 -10.81 -20.11 1.72
CA HIS A 8 -9.47 -19.79 1.20
C HIS A 8 -8.32 -20.30 2.07
N GLU A 9 -8.49 -20.36 3.39
CA GLU A 9 -7.49 -20.99 4.27
C GLU A 9 -7.41 -22.50 4.04
N GLU A 10 -8.54 -23.17 3.82
CA GLU A 10 -8.59 -24.59 3.45
C GLU A 10 -7.93 -24.89 2.10
N GLN A 11 -8.06 -23.99 1.11
CA GLN A 11 -7.47 -24.17 -0.22
C GLN A 11 -5.95 -24.00 -0.25
N LEU A 12 -5.35 -23.21 0.65
CA LEU A 12 -3.89 -23.05 0.75
C LEU A 12 -3.19 -24.35 1.24
N HIS A 13 -3.87 -25.15 2.05
CA HIS A 13 -3.35 -26.43 2.53
C HIS A 13 -3.53 -27.62 1.57
N LEU A 14 -4.30 -27.43 0.48
CA LEU A 14 -4.61 -28.49 -0.50
C LEU A 14 -3.81 -28.40 -1.81
N ARG A 15 -2.75 -27.57 -1.88
CA ARG A 15 -1.95 -27.46 -3.10
C ARG A 15 -1.05 -28.71 -3.23
N PRO A 16 -1.29 -29.58 -4.23
CA PRO A 16 -0.49 -30.79 -4.36
C PRO A 16 0.90 -30.45 -4.92
N GLY A 17 1.93 -30.88 -4.26
CA GLY A 17 3.30 -30.88 -4.76
C GLY A 17 3.94 -29.49 -4.91
N GLU A 18 5.08 -29.48 -5.56
CA GLU A 18 5.85 -28.27 -5.85
C GLU A 18 5.22 -27.47 -7.01
N PRO A 19 5.40 -26.14 -7.08
CA PRO A 19 4.73 -25.28 -8.08
C PRO A 19 4.88 -25.75 -9.53
N TRP A 20 6.03 -26.32 -9.91
CA TRP A 20 6.24 -26.85 -11.26
C TRP A 20 5.50 -28.16 -11.56
N GLN A 21 4.85 -28.76 -10.57
CA GLN A 21 4.00 -29.94 -10.70
C GLN A 21 2.51 -29.60 -10.78
N TRP A 22 2.17 -28.33 -10.63
CA TRP A 22 0.78 -27.90 -10.59
C TRP A 22 0.11 -28.06 -11.97
N PRO A 23 -1.09 -28.63 -12.04
CA PRO A 23 -1.84 -28.72 -13.29
C PRO A 23 -2.33 -27.33 -13.75
N GLU A 24 -2.55 -27.19 -15.04
CA GLU A 24 -2.99 -25.92 -15.64
C GLU A 24 -4.27 -25.38 -15.00
N GLN A 25 -5.19 -26.26 -14.64
CA GLN A 25 -6.44 -25.92 -13.98
C GLN A 25 -6.26 -25.22 -12.64
N LEU A 26 -5.10 -25.39 -12.01
CA LEU A 26 -4.77 -24.74 -10.74
C LEU A 26 -4.15 -23.34 -10.96
N TRP A 27 -3.09 -23.25 -11.76
CA TRP A 27 -2.34 -21.98 -11.88
C TRP A 27 -2.95 -20.98 -12.87
N ARG A 28 -3.68 -21.44 -13.93
CA ARG A 28 -4.29 -20.54 -14.91
C ARG A 28 -5.28 -19.56 -14.28
N PRO A 29 -6.25 -19.98 -13.45
CA PRO A 29 -7.18 -19.05 -12.80
C PRO A 29 -6.50 -18.06 -11.86
N MET A 30 -5.37 -18.46 -11.23
CA MET A 30 -4.60 -17.55 -10.38
C MET A 30 -4.04 -16.37 -11.17
N VAL A 31 -3.50 -16.63 -12.36
CA VAL A 31 -2.94 -15.58 -13.24
C VAL A 31 -4.03 -14.75 -13.88
N GLU A 32 -5.13 -15.38 -14.29
CA GLU A 32 -6.24 -14.70 -14.98
C GLU A 32 -6.95 -13.68 -14.09
N ARG A 33 -6.99 -13.90 -12.78
CA ARG A 33 -7.60 -12.98 -11.81
C ARG A 33 -6.83 -11.65 -11.63
N VAL A 34 -5.55 -11.61 -11.97
CA VAL A 34 -4.67 -10.45 -11.73
C VAL A 34 -4.20 -9.79 -13.03
N ARG A 35 -4.82 -10.14 -14.16
CA ARG A 35 -4.54 -9.44 -15.41
C ARG A 35 -5.11 -8.04 -15.38
N ALA A 36 -4.39 -7.08 -15.98
CA ALA A 36 -4.94 -5.76 -16.21
C ALA A 36 -6.27 -5.87 -16.97
N GLY A 37 -7.29 -5.24 -16.44
CA GLY A 37 -8.58 -5.13 -17.06
C GLY A 37 -8.66 -3.95 -18.02
N ARG A 38 -9.75 -3.17 -17.94
CA ARG A 38 -9.94 -2.01 -18.80
C ARG A 38 -9.01 -0.87 -18.36
N SER A 39 -8.24 -0.30 -19.30
CA SER A 39 -7.46 0.91 -19.05
C SER A 39 -8.36 2.08 -18.66
N LEU A 40 -7.98 2.79 -17.60
CA LEU A 40 -8.63 4.03 -17.14
C LEU A 40 -7.92 5.30 -17.66
N LYS A 41 -6.99 5.15 -18.58
CA LYS A 41 -6.31 6.28 -19.22
C LYS A 41 -7.32 7.22 -19.87
N PRO A 42 -7.29 8.52 -19.56
CA PRO A 42 -8.17 9.49 -20.19
C PRO A 42 -7.85 9.66 -21.69
N ALA A 43 -8.86 9.93 -22.52
CA ALA A 43 -8.66 10.18 -23.95
C ALA A 43 -7.77 11.41 -24.22
N ALA A 44 -7.72 12.38 -23.28
CA ALA A 44 -6.85 13.52 -23.32
C ALA A 44 -6.50 13.96 -21.90
N TRP A 45 -5.25 14.35 -21.70
CA TRP A 45 -4.79 14.91 -20.42
C TRP A 45 -5.24 16.37 -20.26
N PRO A 46 -5.51 16.83 -19.02
CA PRO A 46 -5.87 18.24 -18.77
C PRO A 46 -4.82 19.22 -19.33
N ASN A 47 -5.29 20.41 -19.70
CA ASN A 47 -4.44 21.52 -20.18
C ASN A 47 -3.57 21.19 -21.40
N GLY A 48 -3.94 20.21 -22.22
CA GLY A 48 -3.16 19.79 -23.38
C GLY A 48 -1.84 19.09 -23.05
N ALA A 49 -1.68 18.59 -21.82
CA ALA A 49 -0.51 17.82 -21.43
C ALA A 49 -0.41 16.54 -22.28
N ARG A 50 0.82 16.11 -22.54
CA ARG A 50 1.11 14.90 -23.34
C ARG A 50 1.14 13.63 -22.50
N CYS A 51 1.38 13.76 -21.21
CA CYS A 51 1.41 12.66 -20.23
C CYS A 51 1.08 13.21 -18.84
N ALA A 52 0.81 12.30 -17.91
CA ALA A 52 0.81 12.57 -16.48
C ALA A 52 1.95 11.79 -15.80
N VAL A 53 2.51 12.34 -14.74
CA VAL A 53 3.52 11.69 -13.91
C VAL A 53 3.00 11.65 -12.48
N ALA A 54 2.80 10.47 -11.92
CA ALA A 54 2.46 10.27 -10.52
C ALA A 54 3.75 10.00 -9.73
N LEU A 55 4.10 10.91 -8.81
CA LEU A 55 5.21 10.69 -7.88
C LEU A 55 4.66 10.17 -6.56
N SER A 56 5.24 9.08 -6.06
CA SER A 56 4.87 8.52 -4.77
C SER A 56 6.09 8.07 -3.98
N PHE A 57 5.96 8.06 -2.66
CA PHE A 57 6.99 7.69 -1.72
C PHE A 57 6.40 6.77 -0.65
N ASP A 58 7.05 5.64 -0.40
CA ASP A 58 6.72 4.74 0.69
C ASP A 58 7.54 5.13 1.92
N VAL A 59 6.85 5.57 2.99
CA VAL A 59 7.47 6.16 4.17
C VAL A 59 7.57 5.11 5.28
N GLY A 60 8.36 4.08 5.03
CA GLY A 60 8.44 2.93 5.93
C GLY A 60 9.19 3.21 7.23
N HIS A 61 10.22 4.05 7.19
CA HIS A 61 11.08 4.33 8.35
C HIS A 61 11.50 3.04 9.08
N GLU A 62 11.42 2.99 10.41
CA GLU A 62 11.75 1.82 11.24
C GLU A 62 10.81 0.64 11.01
N THR A 63 9.59 0.87 10.50
CA THR A 63 8.60 -0.19 10.31
C THR A 63 9.02 -1.22 9.28
N ILE A 64 9.93 -0.88 8.35
CA ILE A 64 10.49 -1.85 7.40
C ILE A 64 11.23 -2.98 8.15
N ALA A 65 11.95 -2.66 9.21
CA ALA A 65 12.60 -3.65 10.06
C ALA A 65 11.57 -4.33 10.98
N LEU A 66 10.72 -3.53 11.66
CA LEU A 66 9.74 -4.04 12.62
C LEU A 66 8.74 -5.02 11.98
N GLY A 67 8.24 -4.74 10.78
CA GLY A 67 7.32 -5.63 10.05
C GLY A 67 7.93 -6.98 9.66
N GLN A 68 9.26 -7.08 9.69
CA GLN A 68 10.02 -8.31 9.50
C GLN A 68 10.47 -8.96 10.82
N ALA A 69 10.02 -8.42 11.97
CA ALA A 69 10.51 -8.80 13.30
C ALA A 69 12.05 -8.68 13.43
N ASP A 70 12.65 -7.71 12.72
CA ASP A 70 14.09 -7.42 12.79
C ASP A 70 14.33 -6.32 13.84
N GLU A 71 14.96 -6.71 14.93
CA GLU A 71 15.29 -5.83 16.07
C GLU A 71 16.71 -5.25 15.96
N SER A 72 17.39 -5.41 14.83
CA SER A 72 18.77 -4.92 14.65
C SER A 72 18.85 -3.41 14.83
N PRO A 73 19.68 -2.91 15.77
CA PRO A 73 19.87 -1.47 15.96
C PRO A 73 20.34 -0.75 14.69
N VAL A 74 21.11 -1.43 13.83
CA VAL A 74 21.57 -0.86 12.54
C VAL A 74 20.40 -0.65 11.60
N ARG A 75 19.52 -1.63 11.48
CA ARG A 75 18.33 -1.56 10.62
C ARG A 75 17.34 -0.49 11.11
N LEU A 76 17.10 -0.44 12.42
CA LEU A 76 16.24 0.59 13.03
C LEU A 76 16.83 1.99 12.84
N SER A 77 18.15 2.18 13.06
CA SER A 77 18.80 3.47 12.84
C SER A 77 18.78 3.92 11.37
N GLN A 78 18.75 2.99 10.42
CA GLN A 78 18.56 3.30 9.01
C GLN A 78 17.16 3.87 8.75
N GLY A 79 16.13 3.33 9.41
CA GLY A 79 14.77 3.87 9.37
C GLY A 79 14.70 5.29 9.95
N GLU A 80 15.31 5.52 11.12
CA GLU A 80 15.41 6.84 11.74
C GLU A 80 16.10 7.87 10.81
N TYR A 81 17.12 7.47 10.04
CA TYR A 81 17.73 8.36 9.05
C TYR A 81 16.72 8.82 8.02
N GLY A 82 15.80 7.94 7.57
CA GLY A 82 14.70 8.26 6.67
C GLY A 82 13.86 9.41 7.20
N ALA A 83 13.40 9.30 8.44
CA ALA A 83 12.60 10.33 9.11
C ALA A 83 13.38 11.63 9.34
N ARG A 84 14.60 11.54 9.87
CA ARG A 84 15.39 12.73 10.25
C ARG A 84 16.01 13.48 9.08
N ARG A 85 16.31 12.83 7.97
CA ARG A 85 17.08 13.42 6.87
C ARG A 85 16.45 13.20 5.50
N GLY A 86 15.97 11.98 5.20
CA GLY A 86 15.46 11.63 3.89
C GLY A 86 14.20 12.40 3.57
N LEU A 87 13.16 12.20 4.34
CA LEU A 87 11.86 12.81 4.12
C LEU A 87 11.89 14.35 4.13
N PRO A 88 12.55 15.03 5.11
CA PRO A 88 12.65 16.50 5.07
C PRO A 88 13.30 17.03 3.79
N ARG A 89 14.30 16.34 3.24
CA ARG A 89 14.93 16.73 1.98
C ARG A 89 14.01 16.56 0.78
N ILE A 90 13.25 15.45 0.73
CA ILE A 90 12.27 15.17 -0.30
C ILE A 90 11.18 16.26 -0.26
N ARG A 91 10.59 16.54 0.90
CA ARG A 91 9.57 17.57 1.07
C ARG A 91 10.07 18.95 0.64
N ALA A 92 11.28 19.34 1.06
CA ALA A 92 11.88 20.61 0.66
C ALA A 92 12.10 20.71 -0.86
N LEU A 93 12.48 19.60 -1.52
CA LEU A 93 12.61 19.54 -2.97
C LEU A 93 11.26 19.72 -3.65
N LEU A 94 10.26 18.93 -3.26
CA LEU A 94 8.91 18.98 -3.84
C LEU A 94 8.27 20.37 -3.66
N GLN A 95 8.44 20.98 -2.49
CA GLN A 95 7.96 22.33 -2.20
C GLN A 95 8.65 23.38 -3.10
N ARG A 96 9.97 23.31 -3.25
CA ARG A 96 10.71 24.23 -4.13
C ARG A 96 10.27 24.11 -5.58
N GLU A 97 10.06 22.90 -6.06
CA GLU A 97 9.64 22.63 -7.45
C GLU A 97 8.11 22.71 -7.64
N GLN A 98 7.35 22.92 -6.57
CA GLN A 98 5.87 22.97 -6.58
C GLN A 98 5.23 21.68 -7.14
N ILE A 99 5.80 20.53 -6.84
CA ILE A 99 5.36 19.23 -7.32
C ILE A 99 4.54 18.54 -6.23
N PRO A 100 3.24 18.25 -6.48
CA PRO A 100 2.46 17.39 -5.58
C PRO A 100 2.92 15.94 -5.69
N ALA A 101 2.78 15.19 -4.59
CA ALA A 101 3.12 13.77 -4.54
C ALA A 101 2.18 13.03 -3.60
N THR A 102 2.20 11.71 -3.64
CA THR A 102 1.51 10.83 -2.69
C THR A 102 2.53 10.18 -1.76
N PHE A 103 2.23 10.16 -0.47
CA PHE A 103 3.06 9.52 0.56
C PHE A 103 2.26 8.40 1.21
N PHE A 104 2.71 7.15 1.05
CA PHE A 104 2.09 5.98 1.66
C PHE A 104 2.78 5.68 3.00
N TYR A 105 1.97 5.73 4.08
CA TYR A 105 2.48 5.59 5.46
C TYR A 105 1.99 4.30 6.12
N PRO A 106 2.89 3.48 6.67
CA PRO A 106 2.52 2.55 7.73
C PRO A 106 2.03 3.33 8.96
N ALA A 107 0.92 2.89 9.56
CA ALA A 107 0.35 3.63 10.69
C ALA A 107 1.33 3.72 11.88
N VAL A 108 2.11 2.67 12.12
CA VAL A 108 3.13 2.68 13.18
C VAL A 108 4.24 3.70 12.90
N ALA A 109 4.64 3.91 11.63
CA ALA A 109 5.60 4.99 11.30
C ALA A 109 5.02 6.36 11.64
N ALA A 110 3.73 6.59 11.34
CA ALA A 110 3.03 7.81 11.71
C ALA A 110 2.97 8.02 13.24
N LEU A 111 2.79 6.95 14.01
CA LEU A 111 2.79 7.00 15.48
C LEU A 111 4.19 7.25 16.07
N LEU A 112 5.24 6.71 15.46
CA LEU A 112 6.64 6.91 15.89
C LEU A 112 7.12 8.34 15.62
N HIS A 113 6.60 9.01 14.58
CA HIS A 113 7.00 10.34 14.15
C HIS A 113 5.82 11.35 14.21
N PRO A 114 5.35 11.74 15.42
CA PRO A 114 4.19 12.62 15.59
C PRO A 114 4.34 13.94 14.81
N GLY A 115 3.26 14.32 14.10
CA GLY A 115 3.22 15.55 13.31
C GLY A 115 3.80 15.45 11.89
N GLU A 116 4.47 14.36 11.55
CA GLU A 116 5.06 14.18 10.22
C GLU A 116 3.96 14.05 9.14
N VAL A 117 2.98 13.19 9.36
CA VAL A 117 1.82 13.02 8.47
C VAL A 117 1.04 14.31 8.30
N ALA A 118 0.78 15.03 9.40
CA ALA A 118 0.11 16.34 9.36
C ALA A 118 0.93 17.36 8.55
N GLY A 119 2.26 17.35 8.71
CA GLY A 119 3.15 18.21 7.94
C GLY A 119 3.13 17.92 6.44
N VAL A 120 3.15 16.65 6.05
CA VAL A 120 3.04 16.22 4.63
C VAL A 120 1.70 16.66 4.04
N ALA A 121 0.60 16.46 4.77
CA ALA A 121 -0.73 16.90 4.34
C ALA A 121 -0.84 18.43 4.23
N ALA A 122 -0.20 19.18 5.15
CA ALA A 122 -0.15 20.65 5.13
C ALA A 122 0.66 21.19 3.96
N ASP A 123 1.70 20.49 3.49
CA ASP A 123 2.47 20.83 2.30
C ASP A 123 1.66 20.64 0.99
N GLY A 124 0.43 20.10 1.07
CA GLY A 124 -0.44 19.89 -0.07
C GLY A 124 -0.28 18.52 -0.76
N HIS A 125 0.45 17.61 -0.14
CA HIS A 125 0.60 16.26 -0.64
C HIS A 125 -0.56 15.35 -0.21
N GLU A 126 -0.78 14.27 -0.95
CA GLU A 126 -1.68 13.18 -0.56
C GLU A 126 -0.99 12.26 0.44
N VAL A 127 -1.76 11.77 1.41
CA VAL A 127 -1.33 10.72 2.34
C VAL A 127 -2.22 9.49 2.16
N GLY A 128 -1.62 8.37 1.81
CA GLY A 128 -2.28 7.08 1.64
C GLY A 128 -1.82 6.05 2.68
N LEU A 129 -2.50 4.91 2.70
CA LEU A 129 -2.19 3.80 3.62
C LEU A 129 -1.04 2.94 3.09
N HIS A 130 -0.21 2.42 4.02
CA HIS A 130 0.85 1.46 3.72
C HIS A 130 0.93 0.34 4.76
N SER A 131 -0.21 -0.31 5.02
CA SER A 131 -0.36 -1.32 6.08
C SER A 131 -0.29 -0.74 7.51
N TRP A 132 -0.30 -1.59 8.55
CA TRP A 132 -0.19 -1.15 9.95
C TRP A 132 1.26 -0.92 10.38
N ILE A 133 2.11 -1.95 10.26
CA ILE A 133 3.53 -1.95 10.67
C ILE A 133 4.46 -2.44 9.55
N HIS A 134 4.03 -2.29 8.30
CA HIS A 134 4.71 -2.83 7.12
C HIS A 134 4.67 -4.37 7.04
N GLU A 135 3.60 -4.98 7.56
CA GLU A 135 3.32 -6.41 7.47
C GLU A 135 2.97 -6.82 6.03
N MET A 136 3.27 -8.08 5.70
CA MET A 136 2.96 -8.67 4.39
C MET A 136 1.53 -9.23 4.42
N CYS A 137 0.64 -8.69 3.57
CA CYS A 137 -0.79 -9.06 3.52
C CYS A 137 -1.00 -10.54 3.20
N GLY A 138 -0.18 -11.12 2.32
CA GLY A 138 -0.28 -12.53 1.93
C GLY A 138 -0.04 -13.54 3.05
N ARG A 139 0.40 -13.08 4.21
CA ARG A 139 0.58 -13.92 5.42
C ARG A 139 -0.58 -13.82 6.40
N LEU A 140 -1.58 -12.99 6.10
CA LEU A 140 -2.70 -12.71 7.00
C LEU A 140 -3.97 -13.39 6.51
N GLY A 141 -4.79 -13.87 7.45
CA GLY A 141 -6.18 -14.19 7.17
C GLY A 141 -7.02 -12.91 7.05
N TYR A 142 -8.20 -13.03 6.40
CA TYR A 142 -9.10 -11.89 6.13
C TYR A 142 -9.35 -10.99 7.35
N GLN A 143 -9.69 -11.58 8.49
CA GLN A 143 -10.04 -10.80 9.67
C GLN A 143 -8.85 -9.98 10.20
N ALA A 144 -7.66 -10.58 10.25
CA ALA A 144 -6.45 -9.90 10.71
C ALA A 144 -6.05 -8.77 9.76
N GLU A 145 -6.06 -9.01 8.45
CA GLU A 145 -5.75 -7.99 7.43
C GLU A 145 -6.74 -6.82 7.50
N ARG A 146 -8.05 -7.12 7.61
CA ARG A 146 -9.10 -6.13 7.73
C ARG A 146 -8.96 -5.27 8.99
N ASP A 147 -8.74 -5.90 10.15
CA ASP A 147 -8.64 -5.18 11.42
C ASP A 147 -7.39 -4.28 11.46
N LEU A 148 -6.27 -4.73 10.89
CA LEU A 148 -5.06 -3.92 10.74
C LEU A 148 -5.29 -2.76 9.76
N GLY A 149 -5.99 -3.02 8.64
CA GLY A 149 -6.36 -1.99 7.66
C GLY A 149 -7.24 -0.90 8.27
N LEU A 150 -8.27 -1.27 9.04
CA LEU A 150 -9.14 -0.32 9.76
C LEU A 150 -8.35 0.54 10.75
N ARG A 151 -7.50 -0.09 11.57
CA ARG A 151 -6.65 0.63 12.52
C ARG A 151 -5.68 1.59 11.82
N ALA A 152 -5.10 1.17 10.71
CA ALA A 152 -4.22 2.03 9.91
C ALA A 152 -4.98 3.22 9.33
N PHE A 153 -6.19 2.99 8.80
CA PHE A 153 -7.07 4.03 8.28
C PHE A 153 -7.37 5.09 9.33
N GLU A 154 -7.81 4.70 10.53
CA GLU A 154 -8.15 5.61 11.62
C GLU A 154 -6.97 6.49 12.05
N VAL A 155 -5.77 5.91 12.14
CA VAL A 155 -4.56 6.65 12.50
C VAL A 155 -4.19 7.68 11.43
N ILE A 156 -4.18 7.26 10.16
CA ILE A 156 -3.78 8.14 9.05
C ILE A 156 -4.82 9.24 8.84
N GLU A 157 -6.12 8.93 8.89
CA GLU A 157 -7.19 9.92 8.82
C GLU A 157 -7.07 10.96 9.94
N THR A 158 -6.89 10.49 11.18
CA THR A 158 -6.75 11.37 12.34
C THR A 158 -5.53 12.28 12.23
N GLN A 159 -4.36 11.75 11.83
CA GLN A 159 -3.13 12.53 11.78
C GLN A 159 -3.02 13.45 10.56
N SER A 160 -3.57 13.05 9.41
CA SER A 160 -3.59 13.88 8.20
C SER A 160 -4.69 14.94 8.23
N GLY A 161 -5.75 14.72 9.03
CA GLY A 161 -6.98 15.52 9.01
C GLY A 161 -7.80 15.32 7.72
N ARG A 162 -7.53 14.27 6.96
CA ARG A 162 -8.19 13.97 5.67
C ARG A 162 -8.42 12.47 5.55
N THR A 163 -9.56 12.09 5.00
CA THR A 163 -9.85 10.69 4.67
C THR A 163 -8.88 10.19 3.59
N PRO A 164 -8.13 9.10 3.83
CA PRO A 164 -7.25 8.51 2.82
C PRO A 164 -8.03 8.08 1.58
N ALA A 165 -7.53 8.40 0.38
CA ALA A 165 -8.19 8.03 -0.87
C ALA A 165 -7.67 6.69 -1.43
N GLY A 166 -6.45 6.29 -1.09
CA GLY A 166 -5.84 5.09 -1.63
C GLY A 166 -4.85 4.43 -0.69
N MET A 167 -4.39 3.27 -1.12
CA MET A 167 -3.35 2.53 -0.42
C MET A 167 -2.33 1.91 -1.36
N ARG A 168 -1.18 1.58 -0.79
CA ARG A 168 -0.18 0.67 -1.33
C ARG A 168 0.15 -0.34 -0.24
N THR A 169 0.10 -1.63 -0.53
CA THR A 169 0.49 -2.66 0.43
C THR A 169 1.99 -2.68 0.65
N ALA A 170 2.41 -3.07 1.84
CA ALA A 170 3.83 -3.24 2.16
C ALA A 170 4.48 -4.25 1.22
N GLY A 171 5.63 -3.87 0.63
CA GLY A 171 6.34 -4.72 -0.32
C GLY A 171 5.56 -5.10 -1.57
N PHE A 172 4.47 -4.38 -1.89
CA PHE A 172 3.52 -4.72 -2.97
C PHE A 172 2.90 -6.11 -2.81
N ASP A 173 2.90 -6.65 -1.58
CA ASP A 173 2.36 -7.97 -1.29
C ASP A 173 0.83 -7.92 -1.19
N PHE A 174 0.17 -8.82 -1.90
CA PHE A 174 -1.28 -8.82 -2.06
C PHE A 174 -1.85 -10.17 -1.61
N SER A 175 -2.87 -10.15 -0.76
CA SER A 175 -3.64 -11.34 -0.40
C SER A 175 -4.85 -11.52 -1.32
N PRO A 176 -5.49 -12.68 -1.34
CA PRO A 176 -6.77 -12.84 -2.03
C PRO A 176 -7.89 -11.93 -1.50
N ASN A 177 -7.73 -11.38 -0.30
CA ASN A 177 -8.73 -10.57 0.41
C ASN A 177 -8.51 -9.05 0.24
N THR A 178 -7.30 -8.63 -0.13
CA THR A 178 -6.88 -7.22 -0.12
C THR A 178 -7.85 -6.31 -0.91
N LEU A 179 -8.30 -6.71 -2.12
CA LEU A 179 -9.24 -5.90 -2.91
C LEU A 179 -10.60 -5.73 -2.23
N VAL A 180 -11.11 -6.78 -1.57
CA VAL A 180 -12.38 -6.70 -0.82
C VAL A 180 -12.23 -5.74 0.35
N ILE A 181 -11.11 -5.82 1.07
CA ILE A 181 -10.82 -4.94 2.20
C ILE A 181 -10.68 -3.48 1.75
N ILE A 182 -10.00 -3.21 0.62
CA ILE A 182 -9.91 -1.87 0.02
C ILE A 182 -11.30 -1.28 -0.23
N GLN A 183 -12.22 -2.08 -0.79
CA GLN A 183 -13.60 -1.67 -1.02
C GLN A 183 -14.36 -1.42 0.29
N GLU A 184 -14.20 -2.27 1.29
CA GLU A 184 -14.82 -2.10 2.61
C GLU A 184 -14.33 -0.85 3.34
N LEU A 185 -13.06 -0.48 3.18
CA LEU A 185 -12.48 0.75 3.70
C LEU A 185 -12.93 2.00 2.92
N GLY A 186 -13.62 1.82 1.78
CA GLY A 186 -14.07 2.93 0.93
C GLY A 186 -12.95 3.64 0.19
N LEU A 187 -11.80 2.98 0.01
CA LEU A 187 -10.68 3.53 -0.75
C LEU A 187 -10.98 3.53 -2.24
N MET A 188 -10.50 4.56 -2.93
CA MET A 188 -10.77 4.78 -4.35
C MET A 188 -9.81 4.03 -5.27
N TYR A 189 -8.59 3.75 -4.80
CA TYR A 189 -7.56 3.10 -5.61
C TYR A 189 -6.57 2.28 -4.77
N ASP A 190 -5.96 1.31 -5.44
CA ASP A 190 -4.77 0.60 -5.02
C ASP A 190 -3.57 0.98 -5.89
N SER A 191 -2.40 1.05 -5.30
CA SER A 191 -1.14 1.36 -5.99
C SER A 191 -0.11 0.23 -5.87
N SER A 192 -0.57 -1.01 -5.64
CA SER A 192 0.31 -2.17 -5.46
C SER A 192 0.43 -3.02 -6.71
N MET A 193 -0.65 -3.10 -7.53
CA MET A 193 -0.68 -3.93 -8.73
C MET A 193 0.14 -3.29 -9.86
N MET A 194 0.88 -4.12 -10.63
CA MET A 194 1.89 -3.66 -11.59
C MET A 194 1.71 -4.32 -12.97
N ALA A 195 0.48 -4.47 -13.43
CA ALA A 195 0.21 -5.18 -14.69
C ALA A 195 0.19 -4.28 -15.92
N ASP A 196 0.14 -2.95 -15.76
CA ASP A 196 0.12 -1.97 -16.87
C ASP A 196 0.81 -0.67 -16.46
N ASP A 197 1.22 0.13 -17.45
CA ASP A 197 1.74 1.49 -17.28
C ASP A 197 0.61 2.51 -17.00
N ASP A 198 -0.60 2.22 -17.46
CA ASP A 198 -1.79 3.03 -17.25
C ASP A 198 -2.62 2.50 -16.05
N PRO A 199 -3.38 3.34 -15.34
CA PRO A 199 -4.37 2.87 -14.38
C PRO A 199 -5.39 1.93 -15.05
N TYR A 200 -5.80 0.88 -14.35
CA TYR A 200 -6.75 -0.13 -14.85
C TYR A 200 -7.71 -0.62 -13.76
N GLU A 201 -8.84 -1.22 -14.18
CA GLU A 201 -9.77 -1.93 -13.28
C GLU A 201 -9.47 -3.44 -13.29
#